data_a55efefae57cb61f58e33a728aa2630f
#
_entry.id   a55efefae57cb61f58e33a728aa2630f
#
_cell.length_a   1.000
_cell.length_b   1.000
_cell.length_c   1.000
_cell.angle_alpha   90.00
_cell.angle_beta   90.00
_cell.angle_gamma   90.00
#
_symmetry.space_group_name_H-M   'P 1'
#
loop_
_entity.id
_entity.type
_entity.pdbx_description
1 polymer ?
#
loop_
_entity_poly.entity_id
_entity_poly.type
_entity_poly.pdbx_seq_one_letter_code
_entity_poly.pdbx_strand_id
1 'polypeptide(L)'
;MKHSKLTALLCALVMTGAGSMSAFAADAATAAQPAKAQETTAAAGTPAEAAQPEVNYTEALLKGMSLTLPDVEKAVEAGTFKNLSPEAPKPAEPEPAPAPEPIPEPEPTPAPEPEPEPDPAPTPAQTAKYTADQGTSAATIETDGTYDAQTYTSTTADQNALRVSYAYMSAAGDTFTKTGDATNTESSNQYGMNAALLVTHGGHGAFTKASITSSALGAPGAFGYSKGTYLNLTDSTVTTTGNNSPALETAERAMMKVVNTTVSTSGYASPAMKVSQNGGMILAESSHFTTTGKDSHGAYVNGDVTLTNSSVNAQNTKAAVVRNNNTLSLENSTLEGNETGSVPYNIVLYADPSAIGTMGVQQFNATGSTLISHHGGMFLVTGTHNRITLKKTTLQQDPGLPILSALGNDGAYGWGTPGANGGHVELIADEETLNGDIVVDTISDVNLTLRNNSVWTGAITIIPNAQGGEKYKTNADIFIGAGSVWNLTADSQATTVNNLGTINFNGHTITLADGTVLK
;
A
#
# COMPACT_ATOMS: atom_id res chain seq x y z
N MET A 1 6.29 -34.82 5.06
CA MET A 1 5.61 -34.81 6.39
C MET A 1 6.16 -33.79 7.40
N LYS A 2 7.44 -33.40 7.37
CA LYS A 2 7.97 -32.34 8.27
C LYS A 2 7.65 -30.92 7.78
N HIS A 3 7.64 -30.68 6.48
CA HIS A 3 7.38 -29.35 5.90
C HIS A 3 5.90 -28.94 5.97
N SER A 4 4.96 -29.89 5.79
CA SER A 4 3.52 -29.58 5.91
C SER A 4 3.12 -29.18 7.33
N LYS A 5 3.83 -29.70 8.34
CA LYS A 5 3.59 -29.31 9.74
C LYS A 5 4.18 -27.95 10.07
N LEU A 6 5.28 -27.54 9.40
CA LEU A 6 5.89 -26.23 9.59
C LEU A 6 5.04 -25.15 8.90
N THR A 7 4.55 -25.41 7.70
CA THR A 7 3.65 -24.50 6.97
C THR A 7 2.32 -24.30 7.71
N ALA A 8 1.74 -25.39 8.23
CA ALA A 8 0.55 -25.31 9.07
C ALA A 8 0.81 -24.61 10.41
N LEU A 9 2.02 -24.76 10.97
CA LEU A 9 2.40 -24.08 12.21
C LEU A 9 2.67 -22.58 11.95
N LEU A 10 3.24 -22.22 10.80
CA LEU A 10 3.42 -20.82 10.40
C LEU A 10 2.08 -20.13 10.16
N CYS A 11 1.14 -20.79 9.47
CA CYS A 11 -0.21 -20.29 9.30
C CYS A 11 -0.95 -20.21 10.64
N ALA A 12 -0.79 -21.19 11.55
CA ALA A 12 -1.39 -21.16 12.89
C ALA A 12 -0.76 -20.07 13.79
N LEU A 13 0.52 -19.76 13.61
CA LEU A 13 1.19 -18.68 14.37
C LEU A 13 0.74 -17.29 13.91
N VAL A 14 0.41 -17.13 12.63
CA VAL A 14 -0.22 -15.92 12.09
C VAL A 14 -1.63 -15.71 12.66
N MET A 15 -2.28 -16.81 13.09
CA MET A 15 -3.68 -16.82 13.55
C MET A 15 -3.90 -16.55 15.04
N THR A 16 -2.88 -16.58 15.90
CA THR A 16 -3.07 -16.54 17.37
C THR A 16 -2.77 -15.21 18.05
N GLY A 17 -2.43 -14.17 17.31
CA GLY A 17 -2.00 -12.89 17.90
C GLY A 17 -2.96 -11.73 17.66
N ALA A 18 -4.01 -11.62 18.48
CA ALA A 18 -4.99 -10.52 18.44
C ALA A 18 -4.46 -9.15 18.93
N GLY A 19 -3.14 -8.99 19.07
CA GLY A 19 -2.58 -7.82 19.79
C GLY A 19 -2.04 -6.67 18.95
N SER A 20 -1.69 -6.87 17.69
CA SER A 20 -0.97 -5.83 16.91
C SER A 20 -1.76 -5.16 15.78
N MET A 21 -3.00 -5.58 15.54
CA MET A 21 -3.83 -5.02 14.46
C MET A 21 -4.73 -3.85 14.88
N SER A 22 -4.76 -3.46 16.15
CA SER A 22 -5.54 -2.29 16.60
C SER A 22 -5.07 -0.97 15.99
N ALA A 23 -3.83 -0.87 15.51
CA ALA A 23 -3.36 0.29 14.74
C ALA A 23 -3.99 0.41 13.34
N PHE A 24 -4.47 -0.71 12.77
CA PHE A 24 -5.14 -0.71 11.46
C PHE A 24 -6.62 -0.32 11.53
N ALA A 25 -7.26 -0.49 12.68
CA ALA A 25 -8.69 -0.25 12.83
C ALA A 25 -9.07 1.23 13.08
N ALA A 26 -8.15 2.04 13.59
CA ALA A 26 -8.45 3.43 13.95
C ALA A 26 -8.70 4.34 12.72
N ASP A 27 -8.08 4.03 11.58
CA ASP A 27 -8.24 4.83 10.35
C ASP A 27 -9.50 4.44 9.52
N ALA A 28 -10.11 3.29 9.77
CA ALA A 28 -11.27 2.83 8.99
C ALA A 28 -12.59 3.52 9.37
N ALA A 29 -12.66 4.17 10.52
CA ALA A 29 -13.91 4.75 11.03
C ALA A 29 -14.28 6.13 10.44
N THR A 30 -13.38 6.77 9.68
CA THR A 30 -13.56 8.17 9.22
C THR A 30 -13.97 8.31 7.74
N ALA A 31 -14.13 7.23 6.98
CA ALA A 31 -14.34 7.29 5.52
C ALA A 31 -15.79 7.09 5.05
N ALA A 32 -16.80 7.27 5.88
CA ALA A 32 -18.21 7.12 5.46
C ALA A 32 -18.96 8.47 5.39
N GLN A 33 -18.81 9.19 4.27
CA GLN A 33 -19.85 10.12 3.82
C GLN A 33 -20.16 9.93 2.33
N PRO A 34 -21.43 9.74 1.95
CA PRO A 34 -21.82 9.57 0.55
C PRO A 34 -21.77 10.89 -0.21
N ALA A 35 -21.07 10.90 -1.33
CA ALA A 35 -21.09 12.02 -2.27
C ALA A 35 -22.48 12.19 -2.89
N LYS A 36 -23.09 13.36 -2.73
CA LYS A 36 -24.28 13.78 -3.47
C LYS A 36 -23.91 14.01 -4.93
N ALA A 37 -24.68 13.36 -5.81
CA ALA A 37 -24.65 13.64 -7.24
C ALA A 37 -25.01 15.11 -7.51
N GLN A 38 -24.13 15.82 -8.21
CA GLN A 38 -24.45 17.13 -8.82
C GLN A 38 -24.62 16.92 -10.32
N GLU A 39 -25.82 17.18 -10.80
CA GLU A 39 -26.12 17.34 -12.22
C GLU A 39 -25.32 18.53 -12.77
N THR A 40 -24.54 18.31 -13.80
CA THR A 40 -23.95 19.38 -14.60
C THR A 40 -24.53 19.39 -15.99
N THR A 41 -25.16 20.51 -16.29
CA THR A 41 -25.62 20.91 -17.61
C THR A 41 -24.49 20.99 -18.64
N ALA A 42 -24.76 20.50 -19.82
CA ALA A 42 -23.87 20.47 -20.98
C ALA A 42 -23.51 21.89 -21.45
N ALA A 43 -22.22 22.10 -21.75
CA ALA A 43 -21.77 23.16 -22.61
C ALA A 43 -20.90 22.57 -23.75
N ALA A 44 -21.12 23.09 -24.93
CA ALA A 44 -20.71 22.55 -26.22
C ALA A 44 -19.22 22.74 -26.55
N GLY A 45 -18.66 21.70 -27.21
CA GLY A 45 -17.85 21.87 -28.41
C GLY A 45 -16.37 22.15 -28.23
N THR A 46 -15.55 21.08 -28.33
CA THR A 46 -14.20 21.14 -28.94
C THR A 46 -13.98 19.88 -29.78
N PRO A 47 -13.19 19.92 -30.87
CA PRO A 47 -13.18 18.87 -31.89
C PRO A 47 -12.53 17.57 -31.38
N ALA A 48 -13.10 16.46 -31.81
CA ALA A 48 -12.63 15.12 -31.52
C ALA A 48 -11.20 14.90 -32.07
N GLU A 49 -10.30 14.64 -31.16
CA GLU A 49 -9.00 14.01 -31.46
C GLU A 49 -9.30 12.54 -31.76
N ALA A 50 -8.80 12.04 -32.88
CA ALA A 50 -9.07 10.70 -33.36
C ALA A 50 -8.59 9.67 -32.31
N ALA A 51 -9.52 8.89 -31.81
CA ALA A 51 -9.25 7.77 -30.91
C ALA A 51 -8.28 6.80 -31.58
N GLN A 52 -7.11 6.60 -30.99
CA GLN A 52 -6.22 5.50 -31.34
C GLN A 52 -6.88 4.18 -30.87
N PRO A 53 -6.74 3.08 -31.61
CA PRO A 53 -7.35 1.82 -31.24
C PRO A 53 -6.79 1.34 -29.89
N GLU A 54 -7.68 1.05 -28.95
CA GLU A 54 -7.30 0.41 -27.69
C GLU A 54 -6.66 -0.95 -27.99
N VAL A 55 -5.41 -1.11 -27.58
CA VAL A 55 -4.72 -2.39 -27.69
C VAL A 55 -5.12 -3.25 -26.49
N ASN A 56 -5.83 -4.34 -26.73
CA ASN A 56 -6.14 -5.32 -25.71
C ASN A 56 -4.90 -6.17 -25.41
N TYR A 57 -4.14 -5.79 -24.41
CA TYR A 57 -2.89 -6.44 -24.03
C TYR A 57 -3.08 -7.89 -23.57
N THR A 58 -4.22 -8.22 -22.98
CA THR A 58 -4.55 -9.61 -22.59
C THR A 58 -4.70 -10.49 -23.83
N GLU A 59 -5.35 -9.99 -24.88
CA GLU A 59 -5.53 -10.71 -26.13
C GLU A 59 -4.22 -10.83 -26.93
N ALA A 60 -3.36 -9.80 -26.86
CA ALA A 60 -2.02 -9.82 -27.47
C ALA A 60 -1.08 -10.83 -26.78
N LEU A 61 -1.13 -10.93 -25.45
CA LEU A 61 -0.40 -11.94 -24.66
C LEU A 61 -0.90 -13.36 -24.97
N LEU A 62 -2.21 -13.56 -25.05
CA LEU A 62 -2.81 -14.85 -25.40
C LEU A 62 -2.52 -15.29 -26.84
N LYS A 63 -2.29 -14.37 -27.75
CA LYS A 63 -1.93 -14.63 -29.16
C LYS A 63 -0.42 -14.78 -29.39
N GLY A 64 0.40 -14.73 -28.33
CA GLY A 64 1.87 -14.89 -28.46
C GLY A 64 2.57 -13.74 -29.16
N MET A 65 2.00 -12.53 -29.16
CA MET A 65 2.65 -11.35 -29.70
C MET A 65 3.71 -10.84 -28.70
N SER A 66 4.97 -10.77 -29.13
CA SER A 66 6.06 -10.15 -28.37
C SER A 66 5.81 -8.66 -28.28
N LEU A 67 5.26 -8.18 -27.16
CA LEU A 67 5.27 -6.76 -26.85
C LEU A 67 6.69 -6.36 -26.43
N THR A 68 7.21 -5.29 -26.99
CA THR A 68 8.52 -4.77 -26.58
C THR A 68 8.36 -3.83 -25.38
N LEU A 69 9.39 -3.76 -24.53
CA LEU A 69 9.43 -2.84 -23.39
C LEU A 69 8.98 -1.40 -23.73
N PRO A 70 9.38 -0.81 -24.88
CA PRO A 70 8.91 0.50 -25.31
C PRO A 70 7.40 0.64 -25.53
N ASP A 71 6.72 -0.45 -25.90
CA ASP A 71 5.25 -0.42 -26.09
C ASP A 71 4.53 -0.34 -24.74
N VAL A 72 5.07 -0.99 -23.72
CA VAL A 72 4.55 -0.95 -22.35
C VAL A 72 4.85 0.40 -21.71
N GLU A 73 6.06 0.93 -21.87
CA GLU A 73 6.48 2.25 -21.37
C GLU A 73 5.61 3.36 -21.97
N LYS A 74 5.35 3.30 -23.28
CA LYS A 74 4.52 4.28 -23.98
C LYS A 74 3.05 4.24 -23.53
N ALA A 75 2.54 3.07 -23.15
CA ALA A 75 1.21 2.92 -22.61
C ALA A 75 1.11 3.42 -21.16
N VAL A 76 2.17 3.28 -20.36
CA VAL A 76 2.30 3.86 -19.01
C VAL A 76 2.34 5.38 -19.07
N GLU A 77 3.16 5.96 -19.96
CA GLU A 77 3.26 7.41 -20.17
C GLU A 77 1.95 8.02 -20.68
N ALA A 78 1.21 7.29 -21.51
CA ALA A 78 -0.08 7.74 -22.06
C ALA A 78 -1.25 7.64 -21.05
N GLY A 79 -1.05 7.05 -19.85
CA GLY A 79 -2.10 6.86 -18.85
C GLY A 79 -3.23 5.92 -19.30
N THR A 80 -2.98 5.09 -20.32
CA THR A 80 -3.96 4.20 -20.93
C THR A 80 -4.10 2.84 -20.24
N PHE A 81 -3.49 2.63 -19.09
CA PHE A 81 -3.77 1.48 -18.20
C PHE A 81 -5.14 1.62 -17.53
N LYS A 82 -6.19 1.68 -18.33
CA LYS A 82 -7.55 1.51 -17.84
C LYS A 82 -8.02 0.10 -18.19
N ASN A 83 -8.26 -0.68 -17.11
CA ASN A 83 -8.95 -1.98 -17.09
C ASN A 83 -8.18 -3.17 -17.66
N LEU A 84 -7.35 -3.80 -16.84
CA LEU A 84 -7.03 -5.22 -16.94
C LEU A 84 -8.02 -6.05 -16.09
N SER A 85 -9.29 -5.73 -16.13
CA SER A 85 -10.33 -6.69 -15.71
C SER A 85 -10.63 -7.59 -16.91
N PRO A 86 -10.66 -8.92 -16.76
CA PRO A 86 -11.16 -9.78 -17.81
C PRO A 86 -12.59 -9.35 -18.14
N GLU A 87 -12.84 -9.05 -19.39
CA GLU A 87 -14.18 -8.75 -19.88
C GLU A 87 -15.10 -9.92 -19.53
N ALA A 88 -16.15 -9.66 -18.77
CA ALA A 88 -17.16 -10.66 -18.48
C ALA A 88 -17.68 -11.24 -19.80
N PRO A 89 -17.87 -12.56 -19.91
CA PRO A 89 -18.36 -13.16 -21.13
C PRO A 89 -19.68 -12.49 -21.53
N LYS A 90 -19.73 -12.04 -22.79
CA LYS A 90 -20.92 -11.43 -23.38
C LYS A 90 -22.14 -12.32 -23.09
N PRO A 91 -23.20 -11.78 -22.48
CA PRO A 91 -24.40 -12.57 -22.23
C PRO A 91 -24.91 -13.19 -23.53
N ALA A 92 -25.19 -14.48 -23.49
CA ALA A 92 -25.86 -15.16 -24.57
C ALA A 92 -27.20 -14.44 -24.87
N GLU A 93 -27.51 -14.28 -26.16
CA GLU A 93 -28.77 -13.71 -26.62
C GLU A 93 -29.93 -14.48 -25.97
N PRO A 94 -30.89 -13.83 -25.31
CA PRO A 94 -31.94 -14.51 -24.58
C PRO A 94 -32.82 -15.31 -25.54
N GLU A 95 -33.07 -16.58 -25.25
CA GLU A 95 -34.11 -17.37 -25.88
C GLU A 95 -35.48 -16.66 -25.72
N PRO A 96 -36.38 -16.74 -26.69
CA PRO A 96 -37.67 -16.09 -26.63
C PRO A 96 -38.47 -16.62 -25.41
N ALA A 97 -38.96 -15.70 -24.62
CA ALA A 97 -39.70 -15.98 -23.42
C ALA A 97 -40.96 -16.83 -23.71
N PRO A 98 -41.28 -17.83 -22.87
CA PRO A 98 -42.56 -18.51 -22.93
C PRO A 98 -43.71 -17.54 -22.65
N ALA A 99 -44.86 -17.79 -23.26
CA ALA A 99 -46.05 -16.96 -23.13
C ALA A 99 -46.46 -16.78 -21.65
N PRO A 100 -46.93 -15.59 -21.27
CA PRO A 100 -47.26 -15.31 -19.88
C PRO A 100 -48.44 -16.15 -19.39
N GLU A 101 -48.25 -16.76 -18.22
CA GLU A 101 -49.34 -17.38 -17.48
C GLU A 101 -50.35 -16.31 -16.98
N PRO A 102 -51.63 -16.65 -16.80
CA PRO A 102 -52.64 -15.68 -16.39
C PRO A 102 -52.34 -15.16 -14.98
N ILE A 103 -52.39 -13.82 -14.86
CA ILE A 103 -52.15 -13.08 -13.63
C ILE A 103 -53.21 -13.47 -12.59
N PRO A 104 -52.85 -13.94 -11.38
CA PRO A 104 -53.80 -14.12 -10.30
C PRO A 104 -54.37 -12.77 -9.86
N GLU A 105 -55.64 -12.76 -9.46
CA GLU A 105 -56.34 -11.61 -8.92
C GLU A 105 -55.58 -11.05 -7.71
N PRO A 106 -55.46 -9.71 -7.57
CA PRO A 106 -54.73 -9.13 -6.45
C PRO A 106 -55.43 -9.40 -5.13
N GLU A 107 -54.67 -9.92 -4.15
CA GLU A 107 -55.10 -10.01 -2.76
C GLU A 107 -55.40 -8.61 -2.17
N PRO A 108 -56.37 -8.47 -1.27
CA PRO A 108 -56.71 -7.19 -0.69
C PRO A 108 -55.50 -6.60 0.07
N THR A 109 -55.15 -5.38 -0.25
CA THR A 109 -54.05 -4.62 0.36
C THR A 109 -54.25 -4.59 1.89
N PRO A 110 -53.27 -5.04 2.69
CA PRO A 110 -53.32 -4.84 4.14
C PRO A 110 -53.36 -3.35 4.47
N ALA A 111 -54.07 -3.00 5.55
CA ALA A 111 -54.10 -1.65 6.04
C ALA A 111 -52.68 -1.12 6.31
N PRO A 112 -52.39 0.17 6.02
CA PRO A 112 -51.06 0.72 6.24
C PRO A 112 -50.70 0.57 7.72
N GLU A 113 -49.51 -0.01 7.98
CA GLU A 113 -48.90 0.07 9.30
C GLU A 113 -48.72 1.54 9.69
N PRO A 114 -48.87 1.86 10.98
CA PRO A 114 -48.61 3.21 11.46
C PRO A 114 -47.18 3.62 11.06
N GLU A 115 -47.02 4.80 10.47
CA GLU A 115 -45.73 5.38 10.15
C GLU A 115 -44.84 5.31 11.40
N PRO A 116 -43.60 4.78 11.28
CA PRO A 116 -42.65 4.82 12.38
C PRO A 116 -42.47 6.28 12.81
N GLU A 117 -42.48 6.52 14.12
CA GLU A 117 -42.10 7.82 14.65
C GLU A 117 -40.81 8.28 14.00
N PRO A 118 -40.70 9.55 13.56
CA PRO A 118 -39.47 10.03 12.93
C PRO A 118 -38.31 9.80 13.88
N ASP A 119 -37.29 9.09 13.39
CA ASP A 119 -36.04 8.94 14.11
C ASP A 119 -35.62 10.30 14.71
N PRO A 120 -35.14 10.32 15.97
CA PRO A 120 -34.65 11.58 16.55
C PRO A 120 -33.62 12.16 15.58
N ALA A 121 -33.79 13.43 15.25
CA ALA A 121 -32.95 14.14 14.31
C ALA A 121 -31.50 13.77 14.60
N PRO A 122 -30.70 13.34 13.59
CA PRO A 122 -29.31 12.93 13.82
C PRO A 122 -28.65 14.06 14.60
N THR A 123 -28.08 13.69 15.75
CA THR A 123 -27.22 14.61 16.52
C THR A 123 -26.30 15.25 15.51
N PRO A 124 -26.20 16.60 15.43
CA PRO A 124 -25.37 17.24 14.42
C PRO A 124 -24.02 16.51 14.47
N ALA A 125 -23.61 15.91 13.34
CA ALA A 125 -22.30 15.30 13.23
C ALA A 125 -21.34 16.36 13.76
N GLN A 126 -20.57 16.02 14.80
CA GLN A 126 -19.53 16.91 15.27
C GLN A 126 -18.70 17.21 14.04
N THR A 127 -18.88 18.37 13.46
CA THR A 127 -18.05 18.89 12.39
C THR A 127 -16.65 18.68 12.85
N ALA A 128 -15.82 17.98 12.05
CA ALA A 128 -14.47 17.64 12.41
C ALA A 128 -13.84 18.89 13.03
N LYS A 129 -13.56 18.81 14.32
CA LYS A 129 -13.18 19.96 15.17
C LYS A 129 -11.89 20.60 14.70
N TYR A 130 -11.16 19.92 13.80
CA TYR A 130 -9.81 20.26 13.43
C TYR A 130 -9.67 20.24 11.91
N THR A 131 -9.33 21.38 11.35
CA THR A 131 -8.80 21.55 10.00
C THR A 131 -7.37 22.06 10.11
N ALA A 132 -6.61 22.08 9.01
CA ALA A 132 -5.27 22.68 8.99
C ALA A 132 -5.27 24.14 9.49
N ASP A 133 -6.40 24.82 9.43
CA ASP A 133 -6.58 26.20 9.86
C ASP A 133 -6.84 26.35 11.37
N GLN A 134 -7.14 25.27 12.07
CA GLN A 134 -7.55 25.33 13.49
C GLN A 134 -6.40 25.18 14.48
N GLY A 135 -5.28 24.64 14.08
CA GLY A 135 -4.10 24.57 14.94
C GLY A 135 -3.47 25.95 15.14
N THR A 136 -2.73 26.12 16.23
CA THR A 136 -1.91 27.31 16.45
C THR A 136 -0.46 27.07 15.99
N SER A 137 0.34 28.13 15.94
CA SER A 137 1.76 28.06 15.64
C SER A 137 2.53 29.06 16.51
N ALA A 138 3.70 28.67 16.99
CA ALA A 138 4.58 29.59 17.70
C ALA A 138 5.16 30.67 16.76
N ALA A 139 5.42 30.27 15.51
CA ALA A 139 5.81 31.18 14.42
C ALA A 139 5.06 30.80 13.15
N THR A 140 4.64 31.81 12.38
CA THR A 140 4.00 31.62 11.08
C THR A 140 4.71 32.47 10.03
N ILE A 141 5.04 31.87 8.87
CA ILE A 141 5.60 32.54 7.71
C ILE A 141 4.54 32.53 6.62
N GLU A 142 4.09 33.74 6.23
CA GLU A 142 3.10 33.98 5.16
C GLU A 142 3.65 34.96 4.10
N THR A 143 4.96 35.25 4.15
CA THR A 143 5.65 36.12 3.22
C THR A 143 6.88 35.45 2.68
N ASP A 144 7.08 35.54 1.38
CA ASP A 144 8.24 34.97 0.71
C ASP A 144 9.54 35.55 1.27
N GLY A 145 10.52 34.68 1.49
CA GLY A 145 11.81 35.14 2.02
C GLY A 145 12.80 34.04 2.35
N THR A 146 13.98 34.51 2.79
CA THR A 146 15.03 33.65 3.32
C THR A 146 15.19 33.92 4.82
N TYR A 147 15.22 32.84 5.63
CA TYR A 147 15.14 32.90 7.08
C TYR A 147 16.21 32.00 7.70
N ASP A 148 17.47 32.27 7.46
CA ASP A 148 18.58 31.41 7.87
C ASP A 148 18.88 31.43 9.37
N ALA A 149 19.36 30.32 9.90
CA ALA A 149 19.88 30.13 11.27
C ALA A 149 18.87 30.54 12.36
N GLN A 150 17.60 30.27 12.13
CA GLN A 150 16.54 30.53 13.11
C GLN A 150 16.31 29.33 14.04
N THR A 151 15.75 29.62 15.21
CA THR A 151 15.31 28.59 16.16
C THR A 151 13.82 28.74 16.39
N TYR A 152 13.07 27.67 16.09
CA TYR A 152 11.64 27.58 16.29
C TYR A 152 11.33 26.54 17.36
N THR A 153 10.63 26.94 18.41
CA THR A 153 10.31 26.06 19.55
C THR A 153 8.84 26.18 19.92
N SER A 154 8.20 25.03 20.17
CA SER A 154 6.87 24.98 20.77
C SER A 154 6.82 23.95 21.89
N THR A 155 6.42 24.41 23.07
CA THR A 155 6.13 23.60 24.27
C THR A 155 4.63 23.50 24.54
N THR A 156 3.82 24.15 23.71
CA THR A 156 2.36 24.24 23.85
C THR A 156 1.69 23.09 23.11
N ALA A 157 0.66 22.52 23.69
CA ALA A 157 -0.16 21.50 23.05
C ALA A 157 -0.84 22.05 21.79
N ASP A 158 -0.99 21.19 20.77
CA ASP A 158 -1.65 21.51 19.49
C ASP A 158 -1.10 22.77 18.80
N GLN A 159 0.19 23.02 18.94
CA GLN A 159 0.86 24.17 18.36
C GLN A 159 2.11 23.74 17.57
N ASN A 160 2.19 24.14 16.32
CA ASN A 160 3.41 23.96 15.52
C ASN A 160 4.55 24.83 16.06
N ALA A 161 5.81 24.38 15.97
CA ALA A 161 6.92 25.29 16.24
C ALA A 161 7.09 26.29 15.10
N LEU A 162 6.95 25.84 13.83
CA LEU A 162 6.84 26.71 12.66
C LEU A 162 5.71 26.25 11.74
N ARG A 163 4.93 27.20 11.22
CA ARG A 163 4.01 27.03 10.11
C ARG A 163 4.43 27.91 8.93
N VAL A 164 4.55 27.30 7.75
CA VAL A 164 4.70 28.02 6.47
C VAL A 164 3.41 27.86 5.69
N SER A 165 2.77 28.99 5.34
CA SER A 165 1.45 29.01 4.72
C SER A 165 1.40 30.05 3.62
N TYR A 166 0.97 29.67 2.41
CA TYR A 166 0.87 30.55 1.24
C TYR A 166 2.17 31.21 0.78
N ALA A 167 3.32 30.86 1.33
CA ALA A 167 4.60 31.55 1.10
C ALA A 167 5.69 30.60 0.62
N TYR A 168 6.70 31.18 -0.03
CA TYR A 168 7.98 30.55 -0.33
C TYR A 168 8.98 30.88 0.76
N MET A 169 9.34 29.89 1.56
CA MET A 169 10.38 30.02 2.57
C MET A 169 11.60 29.21 2.16
N SER A 170 12.78 29.85 2.12
CA SER A 170 14.05 29.16 2.11
C SER A 170 14.80 29.42 3.40
N ALA A 171 15.51 28.41 3.93
CA ALA A 171 16.24 28.52 5.17
C ALA A 171 17.41 27.55 5.21
N ALA A 172 18.49 27.95 5.88
CA ALA A 172 19.66 27.12 6.10
C ALA A 172 20.12 27.17 7.56
N GLY A 173 20.34 25.98 8.14
CA GLY A 173 20.84 25.86 9.52
C GLY A 173 19.79 26.09 10.60
N ASP A 174 18.52 25.97 10.29
CA ASP A 174 17.43 26.17 11.25
C ASP A 174 17.29 25.00 12.21
N THR A 175 16.84 25.31 13.42
CA THR A 175 16.54 24.32 14.46
C THR A 175 15.08 24.37 14.84
N PHE A 176 14.43 23.20 14.88
CA PHE A 176 13.03 23.04 15.27
C PHE A 176 12.94 22.13 16.49
N THR A 177 12.22 22.55 17.51
CA THR A 177 11.99 21.76 18.73
C THR A 177 10.52 21.74 19.10
N LYS A 178 9.97 20.53 19.30
CA LYS A 178 8.59 20.33 19.72
C LYS A 178 8.52 19.40 20.92
N THR A 179 7.89 19.88 22.03
CA THR A 179 7.74 19.12 23.28
C THR A 179 6.33 19.15 23.87
N GLY A 180 5.42 20.01 23.38
CA GLY A 180 4.02 20.03 23.79
C GLY A 180 3.22 18.93 23.11
N ASP A 181 2.51 18.11 23.89
CA ASP A 181 1.74 16.96 23.40
C ASP A 181 0.50 17.38 22.60
N ALA A 182 0.09 16.54 21.66
CA ALA A 182 -1.23 16.71 21.02
C ALA A 182 -2.34 16.30 21.99
N THR A 183 -3.40 17.09 22.07
CA THR A 183 -4.63 16.71 22.80
C THR A 183 -5.45 15.69 22.01
N ASN A 184 -5.27 15.62 20.69
CA ASN A 184 -5.85 14.64 19.78
C ASN A 184 -4.80 14.20 18.76
N THR A 185 -4.23 13.00 18.95
CA THR A 185 -3.19 12.47 18.07
C THR A 185 -3.69 12.18 16.67
N GLU A 186 -4.96 11.78 16.50
CA GLU A 186 -5.57 11.52 15.21
C GLU A 186 -5.65 12.82 14.40
N SER A 187 -6.21 13.88 14.97
CA SER A 187 -6.29 15.18 14.29
C SER A 187 -4.92 15.76 13.99
N SER A 188 -3.94 15.56 14.89
CA SER A 188 -2.57 15.99 14.62
C SER A 188 -1.96 15.27 13.42
N ASN A 189 -2.13 13.96 13.34
CA ASN A 189 -1.65 13.16 12.23
C ASN A 189 -2.44 13.38 10.93
N GLN A 190 -3.69 13.82 11.03
CA GLN A 190 -4.48 14.15 9.83
C GLN A 190 -4.15 15.52 9.25
N TYR A 191 -3.90 16.52 10.08
CA TYR A 191 -3.79 17.92 9.67
C TYR A 191 -2.47 18.60 10.03
N GLY A 192 -1.56 17.92 10.69
CA GLY A 192 -0.26 18.46 11.09
C GLY A 192 -0.31 19.49 12.21
N MET A 193 -1.37 19.52 12.99
CA MET A 193 -1.62 20.58 13.99
C MET A 193 -0.55 20.69 15.07
N ASN A 194 0.14 19.62 15.39
CA ASN A 194 1.17 19.55 16.43
C ASN A 194 2.57 19.27 15.88
N ALA A 195 2.78 19.38 14.57
CA ALA A 195 4.06 19.12 13.93
C ALA A 195 5.13 20.12 14.39
N ALA A 196 6.39 19.71 14.47
CA ALA A 196 7.47 20.65 14.69
C ALA A 196 7.58 21.63 13.52
N LEU A 197 7.52 21.13 12.28
CA LEU A 197 7.45 21.93 11.06
C LEU A 197 6.21 21.55 10.26
N LEU A 198 5.32 22.51 10.01
CA LEU A 198 4.17 22.37 9.11
C LEU A 198 4.31 23.30 7.91
N VAL A 199 4.22 22.72 6.70
CA VAL A 199 4.06 23.49 5.45
C VAL A 199 2.68 23.18 4.89
N THR A 200 1.89 24.21 4.58
CA THR A 200 0.47 24.03 4.24
C THR A 200 -0.05 25.10 3.27
N HIS A 201 -1.31 24.98 2.81
CA HIS A 201 -2.01 25.94 1.96
C HIS A 201 -1.24 26.34 0.69
N GLY A 202 -0.59 25.37 0.02
CA GLY A 202 0.21 25.66 -1.16
C GLY A 202 1.53 26.37 -0.85
N GLY A 203 1.93 26.43 0.41
CA GLY A 203 3.24 26.95 0.82
C GLY A 203 4.38 26.05 0.34
N HIS A 204 5.54 26.66 0.14
CA HIS A 204 6.76 25.98 -0.26
C HIS A 204 7.85 26.22 0.78
N GLY A 205 8.33 25.16 1.42
CA GLY A 205 9.43 25.22 2.39
C GLY A 205 10.67 24.50 1.84
N ALA A 206 11.79 25.19 1.75
CA ALA A 206 13.09 24.62 1.36
C ALA A 206 14.10 24.82 2.49
N PHE A 207 14.42 23.73 3.19
CA PHE A 207 15.30 23.74 4.36
C PHE A 207 16.58 22.96 4.07
N THR A 208 17.72 23.60 4.30
CA THR A 208 19.04 22.98 4.15
C THR A 208 19.73 22.95 5.51
N LYS A 209 20.33 21.81 5.88
CA LYS A 209 21.00 21.62 7.18
C LYS A 209 20.09 21.95 8.37
N ALA A 210 18.81 21.62 8.24
CA ALA A 210 17.85 21.76 9.32
C ALA A 210 18.02 20.65 10.36
N SER A 211 17.81 21.00 11.64
CA SER A 211 17.72 20.05 12.74
C SER A 211 16.31 20.08 13.30
N ILE A 212 15.54 19.00 13.08
CA ILE A 212 14.15 18.90 13.53
C ILE A 212 14.05 17.84 14.60
N THR A 213 13.59 18.23 15.80
CA THR A 213 13.43 17.33 16.94
C THR A 213 12.02 17.44 17.52
N SER A 214 11.35 16.29 17.69
CA SER A 214 10.07 16.20 18.39
C SER A 214 10.10 15.08 19.43
N SER A 215 9.77 15.41 20.69
CA SER A 215 9.63 14.42 21.76
C SER A 215 8.19 14.29 22.26
N ALA A 216 7.27 15.02 21.69
CA ALA A 216 5.88 15.09 22.11
C ALA A 216 5.03 13.95 21.51
N LEU A 217 3.96 13.59 22.20
CA LEU A 217 2.92 12.69 21.72
C LEU A 217 2.19 13.33 20.53
N GLY A 218 1.98 12.57 19.44
CA GLY A 218 1.26 13.04 18.27
C GLY A 218 1.87 14.27 17.62
N ALA A 219 3.20 14.34 17.56
CA ALA A 219 3.91 15.49 17.05
C ALA A 219 4.87 15.11 15.91
N PRO A 220 4.37 15.06 14.65
CA PRO A 220 5.22 14.82 13.51
C PRO A 220 6.42 15.76 13.45
N GLY A 221 7.57 15.26 12.98
CA GLY A 221 8.75 16.08 12.80
C GLY A 221 8.54 17.14 11.72
N ALA A 222 8.31 16.71 10.48
CA ALA A 222 8.02 17.58 9.35
C ALA A 222 6.77 17.08 8.63
N PHE A 223 5.82 17.98 8.39
CA PHE A 223 4.51 17.68 7.80
C PHE A 223 4.22 18.60 6.62
N GLY A 224 3.90 18.00 5.47
CA GLY A 224 3.35 18.70 4.30
C GLY A 224 1.85 18.42 4.18
N TYR A 225 1.01 19.46 4.17
CA TYR A 225 -0.44 19.33 4.09
C TYR A 225 -1.02 20.15 2.95
N SER A 226 -1.98 19.60 2.24
CA SER A 226 -2.74 20.16 1.14
C SER A 226 -2.08 20.18 -0.23
N LYS A 227 -2.92 20.10 -1.25
CA LYS A 227 -2.51 20.18 -2.65
C LYS A 227 -1.74 21.48 -2.94
N GLY A 228 -0.65 21.35 -3.71
CA GLY A 228 0.21 22.48 -4.06
C GLY A 228 1.27 22.81 -3.03
N THR A 229 1.22 22.17 -1.85
CA THR A 229 2.27 22.29 -0.84
C THR A 229 3.49 21.48 -1.23
N TYR A 230 4.67 22.07 -1.05
CA TYR A 230 5.96 21.43 -1.30
C TYR A 230 6.93 21.69 -0.15
N LEU A 231 7.46 20.60 0.42
CA LEU A 231 8.46 20.64 1.47
C LEU A 231 9.74 19.94 1.02
N ASN A 232 10.86 20.64 1.07
CA ASN A 232 12.17 20.10 0.73
C ASN A 232 13.10 20.13 1.96
N LEU A 233 13.69 19.00 2.28
CA LEU A 233 14.74 18.85 3.31
C LEU A 233 16.01 18.35 2.64
N THR A 234 17.10 19.11 2.78
CA THR A 234 18.40 18.75 2.22
C THR A 234 19.48 18.80 3.31
N ASP A 235 20.40 17.83 3.35
CA ASP A 235 21.50 17.74 4.31
C ASP A 235 21.04 17.87 5.77
N SER A 236 19.85 17.38 6.10
CA SER A 236 19.14 17.68 7.34
C SER A 236 19.06 16.47 8.28
N THR A 237 18.60 16.70 9.50
CA THR A 237 18.30 15.64 10.46
C THR A 237 16.89 15.80 11.00
N VAL A 238 16.16 14.68 11.10
CA VAL A 238 14.82 14.66 11.70
C VAL A 238 14.76 13.53 12.73
N THR A 239 14.44 13.87 13.97
CA THR A 239 14.34 12.90 15.06
C THR A 239 13.03 13.06 15.81
N THR A 240 12.25 11.97 15.90
CA THR A 240 11.04 11.94 16.74
C THR A 240 11.15 10.81 17.78
N THR A 241 10.77 11.12 19.02
CA THR A 241 10.78 10.14 20.12
C THR A 241 9.42 9.96 20.78
N GLY A 242 8.45 10.83 20.48
CA GLY A 242 7.07 10.73 20.95
C GLY A 242 6.31 9.60 20.27
N ASN A 243 5.30 9.07 20.96
CA ASN A 243 4.38 8.10 20.36
C ASN A 243 3.46 8.78 19.35
N ASN A 244 3.02 8.04 18.33
CA ASN A 244 2.18 8.55 17.23
C ASN A 244 2.78 9.81 16.57
N SER A 245 4.10 9.86 16.44
CA SER A 245 4.86 11.01 15.96
C SER A 245 5.75 10.63 14.77
N PRO A 246 5.18 10.47 13.59
CA PRO A 246 5.95 10.21 12.37
C PRO A 246 7.07 11.24 12.18
N ALA A 247 8.22 10.83 11.67
CA ALA A 247 9.28 11.81 11.41
C ALA A 247 8.95 12.68 10.20
N LEU A 248 8.52 12.07 9.10
CA LEU A 248 8.10 12.74 7.88
C LEU A 248 6.68 12.33 7.53
N GLU A 249 5.82 13.30 7.27
CA GLU A 249 4.44 13.02 6.89
C GLU A 249 3.94 13.94 5.78
N THR A 250 3.16 13.38 4.85
CA THR A 250 2.41 14.15 3.85
C THR A 250 0.95 13.70 3.83
N ALA A 251 0.04 14.64 3.60
CA ALA A 251 -1.38 14.37 3.42
C ALA A 251 -2.00 15.33 2.40
N GLU A 252 -3.22 15.01 1.94
CA GLU A 252 -4.01 15.86 1.05
C GLU A 252 -3.25 16.30 -0.21
N ARG A 253 -2.48 15.37 -0.80
CA ARG A 253 -1.70 15.55 -2.04
C ARG A 253 -0.53 16.54 -1.92
N ALA A 254 -0.01 16.77 -0.73
CA ALA A 254 1.24 17.48 -0.54
C ALA A 254 2.43 16.66 -1.05
N MET A 255 3.50 17.32 -1.41
CA MET A 255 4.74 16.69 -1.85
C MET A 255 5.89 17.03 -0.89
N MET A 256 6.71 16.02 -0.61
CA MET A 256 7.94 16.19 0.17
C MET A 256 9.11 15.58 -0.60
N LYS A 257 10.20 16.33 -0.71
CA LYS A 257 11.48 15.82 -1.21
C LYS A 257 12.52 15.84 -0.07
N VAL A 258 13.26 14.74 0.05
CA VAL A 258 14.24 14.56 1.12
C VAL A 258 15.55 14.10 0.49
N VAL A 259 16.62 14.87 0.65
CA VAL A 259 17.91 14.58 0.03
C VAL A 259 19.01 14.59 1.08
N ASN A 260 19.86 13.58 1.08
CA ASN A 260 21.02 13.45 1.97
C ASN A 260 20.64 13.73 3.45
N THR A 261 19.52 13.18 3.89
CA THR A 261 18.93 13.48 5.20
C THR A 261 18.89 12.21 6.07
N THR A 262 19.19 12.38 7.36
CA THR A 262 19.08 11.31 8.34
C THR A 262 17.80 11.47 9.14
N VAL A 263 17.00 10.41 9.18
CA VAL A 263 15.68 10.37 9.82
C VAL A 263 15.62 9.26 10.84
N SER A 264 15.19 9.55 12.06
CA SER A 264 15.07 8.54 13.12
C SER A 264 13.79 8.69 13.93
N THR A 265 13.16 7.56 14.27
CA THR A 265 12.02 7.52 15.18
C THR A 265 12.23 6.44 16.26
N SER A 266 11.73 6.69 17.48
CA SER A 266 11.78 5.72 18.56
C SER A 266 10.47 5.56 19.34
N GLY A 267 9.47 6.40 19.09
CA GLY A 267 8.15 6.30 19.69
C GLY A 267 7.34 5.10 19.15
N TYR A 268 6.32 4.70 19.89
CA TYR A 268 5.33 3.71 19.41
C TYR A 268 4.50 4.30 18.25
N ALA A 269 4.17 3.48 17.26
CA ALA A 269 3.37 3.85 16.08
C ALA A 269 3.86 5.15 15.39
N SER A 270 5.17 5.31 15.26
CA SER A 270 5.84 6.49 14.74
C SER A 270 6.70 6.14 13.52
N PRO A 271 6.10 5.95 12.33
CA PRO A 271 6.85 5.62 11.12
C PRO A 271 7.90 6.69 10.77
N ALA A 272 8.98 6.29 10.11
CA ALA A 272 9.95 7.25 9.60
C ALA A 272 9.38 8.07 8.44
N MET A 273 8.63 7.43 7.56
CA MET A 273 7.88 8.06 6.46
C MET A 273 6.43 7.65 6.53
N LYS A 274 5.52 8.61 6.46
CA LYS A 274 4.08 8.38 6.41
C LYS A 274 3.43 9.22 5.31
N VAL A 275 2.69 8.57 4.44
CA VAL A 275 1.75 9.25 3.56
C VAL A 275 0.36 8.93 4.06
N SER A 276 -0.39 9.96 4.42
CA SER A 276 -1.68 9.85 5.10
C SER A 276 -2.86 10.00 4.13
N GLN A 277 -3.99 10.41 4.66
CA GLN A 277 -5.27 10.48 3.95
C GLN A 277 -5.20 11.32 2.66
N ASN A 278 -6.00 10.91 1.68
CA ASN A 278 -6.11 11.52 0.35
C ASN A 278 -4.78 11.61 -0.41
N GLY A 279 -3.80 10.79 0.01
CA GLY A 279 -2.52 10.66 -0.66
C GLY A 279 -1.58 11.84 -0.42
N GLY A 280 -0.48 11.75 -1.10
CA GLY A 280 0.65 12.67 -1.09
C GLY A 280 1.84 11.94 -1.67
N MET A 281 2.99 12.57 -1.64
CA MET A 281 4.21 11.98 -2.18
C MET A 281 5.41 12.28 -1.28
N ILE A 282 6.24 11.28 -1.04
CA ILE A 282 7.57 11.44 -0.44
C ILE A 282 8.61 10.90 -1.41
N LEU A 283 9.53 11.75 -1.86
CA LEU A 283 10.68 11.40 -2.69
C LEU A 283 11.94 11.49 -1.84
N ALA A 284 12.58 10.37 -1.55
CA ALA A 284 13.81 10.31 -0.77
C ALA A 284 14.99 9.91 -1.65
N GLU A 285 16.06 10.69 -1.59
CA GLU A 285 17.29 10.48 -2.34
C GLU A 285 18.48 10.51 -1.39
N SER A 286 19.37 9.52 -1.49
CA SER A 286 20.61 9.44 -0.70
C SER A 286 20.38 9.62 0.81
N SER A 287 19.24 9.13 1.33
CA SER A 287 18.80 9.40 2.69
C SER A 287 18.70 8.11 3.53
N HIS A 288 18.78 8.27 4.85
CA HIS A 288 18.81 7.15 5.79
C HIS A 288 17.68 7.25 6.81
N PHE A 289 16.88 6.19 6.91
CA PHE A 289 15.71 6.12 7.77
C PHE A 289 15.87 4.97 8.77
N THR A 290 15.70 5.25 10.05
CA THR A 290 15.77 4.25 11.13
C THR A 290 14.56 4.37 12.03
N THR A 291 13.90 3.25 12.31
CA THR A 291 12.85 3.18 13.32
C THR A 291 13.20 2.14 14.39
N THR A 292 13.03 2.48 15.67
CA THR A 292 13.27 1.57 16.79
C THR A 292 12.03 1.34 17.66
N GLY A 293 10.97 2.12 17.45
CA GLY A 293 9.70 1.98 18.15
C GLY A 293 8.91 0.76 17.67
N LYS A 294 8.12 0.18 18.57
CA LYS A 294 7.16 -0.87 18.19
C LYS A 294 6.09 -0.26 17.28
N ASP A 295 5.65 -1.02 16.29
CA ASP A 295 4.67 -0.62 15.26
C ASP A 295 5.06 0.67 14.49
N SER A 296 6.35 1.03 14.51
CA SER A 296 6.90 2.21 13.86
C SER A 296 7.56 1.83 12.53
N HIS A 297 6.72 1.58 11.52
CA HIS A 297 7.17 1.11 10.22
C HIS A 297 8.20 2.04 9.58
N GLY A 298 9.09 1.50 8.76
CA GLY A 298 10.01 2.31 7.97
C GLY A 298 9.26 3.26 7.04
N ALA A 299 8.28 2.71 6.31
CA ALA A 299 7.36 3.47 5.46
C ALA A 299 5.90 2.99 5.65
N TYR A 300 4.99 3.93 5.91
CA TYR A 300 3.54 3.71 5.89
C TYR A 300 2.92 4.50 4.75
N VAL A 301 2.48 3.80 3.70
CA VAL A 301 2.23 4.38 2.38
C VAL A 301 0.75 4.34 2.04
N ASN A 302 0.08 5.48 2.15
CA ASN A 302 -1.28 5.71 1.65
C ASN A 302 -1.28 6.82 0.57
N GLY A 303 -0.31 6.78 -0.31
CA GLY A 303 0.01 7.65 -1.45
C GLY A 303 1.24 7.08 -2.14
N ASP A 304 2.19 7.92 -2.55
CA ASP A 304 3.38 7.46 -3.26
C ASP A 304 4.66 7.72 -2.46
N VAL A 305 5.52 6.70 -2.35
CA VAL A 305 6.87 6.83 -1.80
C VAL A 305 7.88 6.29 -2.79
N THR A 306 8.91 7.09 -3.07
CA THR A 306 10.04 6.67 -3.89
C THR A 306 11.34 6.83 -3.11
N LEU A 307 12.14 5.77 -3.10
CA LEU A 307 13.46 5.73 -2.48
C LEU A 307 14.51 5.53 -3.58
N THR A 308 15.45 6.45 -3.69
CA THR A 308 16.59 6.34 -4.61
C THR A 308 17.89 6.43 -3.83
N ASN A 309 18.79 5.46 -4.00
CA ASN A 309 20.07 5.39 -3.29
C ASN A 309 19.93 5.58 -1.76
N SER A 310 18.86 5.08 -1.18
CA SER A 310 18.46 5.33 0.20
C SER A 310 18.37 4.03 1.02
N SER A 311 18.35 4.15 2.34
CA SER A 311 18.18 2.98 3.22
C SER A 311 17.11 3.19 4.26
N VAL A 312 16.32 2.15 4.50
CA VAL A 312 15.33 2.06 5.56
C VAL A 312 15.67 0.86 6.44
N ASN A 313 15.77 1.08 7.76
CA ASN A 313 15.97 0.04 8.75
C ASN A 313 14.91 0.15 9.85
N ALA A 314 13.93 -0.75 9.80
CA ALA A 314 12.86 -0.85 10.80
C ALA A 314 13.19 -1.98 11.80
N GLN A 315 13.83 -1.62 12.92
CA GLN A 315 14.48 -2.58 13.83
C GLN A 315 13.52 -3.44 14.65
N ASN A 316 12.28 -3.03 14.84
CA ASN A 316 11.30 -3.75 15.66
C ASN A 316 9.93 -3.89 14.99
N THR A 317 9.89 -3.82 13.66
CA THR A 317 8.63 -3.88 12.92
C THR A 317 8.90 -4.10 11.41
N LYS A 318 7.85 -3.96 10.61
CA LYS A 318 7.88 -4.07 9.15
C LYS A 318 8.66 -2.91 8.51
N ALA A 319 9.42 -3.20 7.48
CA ALA A 319 10.06 -2.14 6.70
C ALA A 319 9.05 -1.27 5.97
N ALA A 320 7.98 -1.87 5.43
CA ALA A 320 6.93 -1.12 4.75
C ALA A 320 5.54 -1.72 4.92
N VAL A 321 4.56 -0.82 4.95
CA VAL A 321 3.14 -1.12 4.81
C VAL A 321 2.58 -0.23 3.72
N VAL A 322 2.03 -0.84 2.66
CA VAL A 322 1.42 -0.11 1.54
C VAL A 322 -0.09 -0.38 1.56
N ARG A 323 -0.88 0.69 1.53
CA ARG A 323 -2.35 0.62 1.58
C ARG A 323 -2.97 1.00 0.25
N ASN A 324 -4.09 0.36 -0.05
CA ASN A 324 -4.95 0.74 -1.17
C ASN A 324 -4.20 0.80 -2.52
N ASN A 325 -4.54 1.70 -3.43
CA ASN A 325 -3.98 1.84 -4.79
C ASN A 325 -2.66 2.61 -4.86
N ASN A 326 -1.84 2.51 -3.86
CA ASN A 326 -0.67 3.37 -3.72
C ASN A 326 0.61 2.66 -4.17
N THR A 327 1.69 3.43 -4.29
CA THR A 327 2.94 2.95 -4.86
C THR A 327 4.11 3.12 -3.89
N LEU A 328 4.89 2.05 -3.71
CA LEU A 328 6.23 2.12 -3.14
C LEU A 328 7.24 1.69 -4.19
N SER A 329 8.17 2.59 -4.53
CA SER A 329 9.22 2.33 -5.51
C SER A 329 10.61 2.49 -4.90
N LEU A 330 11.49 1.55 -5.21
CA LEU A 330 12.89 1.52 -4.77
C LEU A 330 13.82 1.46 -5.98
N GLU A 331 14.83 2.30 -5.98
CA GLU A 331 15.94 2.26 -6.93
C GLU A 331 17.25 2.29 -6.16
N ASN A 332 18.10 1.28 -6.34
CA ASN A 332 19.40 1.15 -5.68
C ASN A 332 19.32 1.37 -4.15
N SER A 333 18.27 0.90 -3.52
CA SER A 333 17.94 1.21 -2.13
C SER A 333 17.84 -0.07 -1.29
N THR A 334 17.98 0.08 0.03
CA THR A 334 17.80 -1.02 0.98
C THR A 334 16.54 -0.82 1.80
N LEU A 335 15.74 -1.88 1.93
CA LEU A 335 14.54 -1.90 2.75
C LEU A 335 14.63 -3.09 3.72
N GLU A 336 14.90 -2.81 5.00
CA GLU A 336 15.15 -3.79 6.04
C GLU A 336 14.13 -3.70 7.15
N GLY A 337 13.54 -4.85 7.53
CA GLY A 337 12.58 -4.96 8.61
C GLY A 337 12.84 -6.15 9.53
N ASN A 338 12.44 -5.99 10.79
CA ASN A 338 12.61 -6.98 11.84
C ASN A 338 11.29 -7.16 12.62
N GLU A 339 10.27 -7.70 11.97
CA GLU A 339 8.95 -7.92 12.56
C GLU A 339 8.89 -9.26 13.29
N THR A 340 8.66 -9.22 14.59
CA THR A 340 8.53 -10.41 15.45
C THR A 340 7.11 -10.63 15.98
N GLY A 341 6.15 -9.81 15.57
CA GLY A 341 4.76 -9.89 15.99
C GLY A 341 3.97 -11.00 15.28
N SER A 342 2.65 -10.92 15.37
CA SER A 342 1.73 -11.94 14.85
C SER A 342 1.65 -11.99 13.32
N VAL A 343 2.10 -10.97 12.62
CA VAL A 343 2.14 -10.88 11.16
C VAL A 343 3.59 -10.64 10.72
N PRO A 344 4.45 -11.70 10.77
CA PRO A 344 5.89 -11.57 10.58
C PRO A 344 6.23 -11.51 9.09
N TYR A 345 6.09 -10.34 8.50
CA TYR A 345 6.47 -10.05 7.12
C TYR A 345 7.20 -8.72 7.05
N ASN A 346 8.16 -8.63 6.15
CA ASN A 346 8.92 -7.41 5.91
C ASN A 346 8.05 -6.32 5.27
N ILE A 347 7.27 -6.70 4.27
CA ILE A 347 6.44 -5.81 3.47
C ILE A 347 5.00 -6.34 3.47
N VAL A 348 4.06 -5.50 3.87
CA VAL A 348 2.63 -5.81 3.85
C VAL A 348 1.91 -4.89 2.86
N LEU A 349 1.18 -5.50 1.93
CA LEU A 349 0.39 -4.82 0.92
C LEU A 349 -1.08 -5.19 1.15
N TYR A 350 -1.91 -4.21 1.50
CA TYR A 350 -3.30 -4.50 1.84
C TYR A 350 -4.27 -3.38 1.40
N ALA A 351 -5.54 -3.70 1.33
CA ALA A 351 -6.59 -2.71 1.15
C ALA A 351 -7.53 -2.66 2.35
N ASP A 352 -8.01 -1.47 2.64
CA ASP A 352 -9.09 -1.31 3.62
C ASP A 352 -10.35 -2.03 3.14
N PRO A 353 -11.10 -2.66 4.04
CA PRO A 353 -12.34 -3.37 3.67
C PRO A 353 -13.33 -2.51 2.88
N SER A 354 -13.39 -1.21 3.19
CA SER A 354 -14.25 -0.25 2.49
C SER A 354 -13.75 0.11 1.09
N ALA A 355 -12.48 -0.13 0.80
CA ALA A 355 -11.86 0.17 -0.49
C ALA A 355 -11.82 -1.04 -1.42
N ILE A 356 -12.05 -2.26 -0.91
CA ILE A 356 -12.03 -3.49 -1.69
C ILE A 356 -13.12 -3.43 -2.78
N GLY A 357 -12.73 -3.73 -4.02
CA GLY A 357 -13.62 -3.72 -5.17
C GLY A 357 -13.80 -2.37 -5.87
N THR A 358 -13.25 -1.29 -5.33
CA THR A 358 -13.27 0.05 -5.98
C THR A 358 -11.90 0.44 -6.55
N MET A 359 -10.96 -0.49 -6.59
CA MET A 359 -9.53 -0.21 -6.63
C MET A 359 -8.89 -0.51 -7.97
N GLY A 360 -7.88 0.30 -8.32
CA GLY A 360 -6.87 0.00 -9.30
C GLY A 360 -5.83 -1.01 -8.76
N VAL A 361 -4.65 -1.02 -9.35
CA VAL A 361 -3.55 -1.91 -8.96
C VAL A 361 -2.60 -1.19 -8.02
N GLN A 362 -2.44 -1.71 -6.82
CA GLN A 362 -1.39 -1.30 -5.89
C GLN A 362 -0.02 -1.75 -6.44
N GLN A 363 1.04 -0.97 -6.22
CA GLN A 363 2.33 -1.29 -6.81
C GLN A 363 3.46 -1.30 -5.78
N PHE A 364 4.30 -2.31 -5.89
CA PHE A 364 5.62 -2.36 -5.28
C PHE A 364 6.66 -2.61 -6.37
N ASN A 365 7.59 -1.68 -6.54
CA ASN A 365 8.62 -1.77 -7.54
C ASN A 365 10.00 -1.70 -6.89
N ALA A 366 10.91 -2.62 -7.21
CA ALA A 366 12.28 -2.57 -6.74
C ALA A 366 13.24 -2.86 -7.90
N THR A 367 14.19 -1.97 -8.11
CA THR A 367 15.25 -2.11 -9.12
C THR A 367 16.61 -1.93 -8.47
N GLY A 368 17.54 -2.88 -8.68
CA GLY A 368 18.91 -2.80 -8.16
C GLY A 368 18.99 -2.72 -6.63
N SER A 369 17.94 -3.11 -5.94
CA SER A 369 17.73 -2.84 -4.52
C SER A 369 17.95 -4.09 -3.66
N THR A 370 17.96 -3.93 -2.34
CA THR A 370 18.08 -5.04 -1.39
C THR A 370 16.88 -5.00 -0.43
N LEU A 371 16.17 -6.13 -0.30
CA LEU A 371 15.08 -6.32 0.65
C LEU A 371 15.53 -7.33 1.69
N ILE A 372 15.49 -6.94 2.98
CA ILE A 372 15.97 -7.77 4.10
C ILE A 372 14.83 -7.98 5.08
N SER A 373 14.47 -9.24 5.30
CA SER A 373 13.49 -9.66 6.31
C SER A 373 14.18 -10.46 7.39
N HIS A 374 14.15 -9.95 8.61
CA HIS A 374 14.53 -10.71 9.79
C HIS A 374 13.28 -11.34 10.41
N HIS A 375 13.31 -12.64 10.70
CA HIS A 375 12.25 -13.40 11.39
C HIS A 375 10.93 -13.58 10.64
N GLY A 376 10.77 -13.09 9.42
CA GLY A 376 9.50 -13.16 8.70
C GLY A 376 9.62 -13.41 7.21
N GLY A 377 8.47 -13.70 6.56
CA GLY A 377 8.38 -13.74 5.09
C GLY A 377 8.64 -12.38 4.45
N MET A 378 8.89 -12.37 3.13
CA MET A 378 9.19 -11.11 2.45
C MET A 378 7.93 -10.29 2.20
N PHE A 379 6.92 -10.85 1.53
CA PHE A 379 5.69 -10.14 1.16
C PHE A 379 4.46 -10.84 1.70
N LEU A 380 3.55 -10.06 2.32
CA LEU A 380 2.16 -10.44 2.55
C LEU A 380 1.25 -9.55 1.71
N VAL A 381 0.36 -10.16 0.94
CA VAL A 381 -0.68 -9.47 0.16
C VAL A 381 -2.04 -9.95 0.59
N THR A 382 -2.92 -9.02 0.95
CA THR A 382 -4.29 -9.35 1.39
C THR A 382 -5.29 -8.25 1.00
N GLY A 383 -6.46 -8.63 0.51
CA GLY A 383 -7.55 -7.72 0.21
C GLY A 383 -7.30 -6.73 -0.92
N THR A 384 -6.34 -6.97 -1.79
CA THR A 384 -5.94 -6.00 -2.82
C THR A 384 -5.47 -6.68 -4.10
N HIS A 385 -5.60 -5.94 -5.22
CA HIS A 385 -4.92 -6.25 -6.47
C HIS A 385 -3.54 -5.60 -6.46
N ASN A 386 -2.51 -6.40 -6.65
CA ASN A 386 -1.14 -5.96 -6.46
C ASN A 386 -0.24 -6.34 -7.62
N ARG A 387 0.62 -5.43 -8.03
CA ARG A 387 1.76 -5.72 -8.90
C ARG A 387 3.04 -5.54 -8.13
N ILE A 388 3.81 -6.62 -7.98
CA ILE A 388 5.15 -6.62 -7.42
C ILE A 388 6.12 -6.81 -8.57
N THR A 389 6.96 -5.83 -8.84
CA THR A 389 8.01 -5.90 -9.86
C THR A 389 9.38 -5.88 -9.19
N LEU A 390 10.13 -6.93 -9.37
CA LEU A 390 11.50 -7.07 -8.87
C LEU A 390 12.46 -7.16 -10.05
N LYS A 391 13.44 -6.26 -10.11
CA LYS A 391 14.46 -6.25 -11.15
C LYS A 391 15.85 -6.11 -10.57
N LYS A 392 16.68 -7.14 -10.71
CA LYS A 392 18.04 -7.15 -10.14
C LYS A 392 18.03 -6.82 -8.64
N THR A 393 17.06 -7.36 -7.93
CA THR A 393 16.83 -7.07 -6.51
C THR A 393 17.34 -8.24 -5.67
N THR A 394 18.07 -7.97 -4.62
CA THR A 394 18.54 -8.99 -3.68
C THR A 394 17.52 -9.19 -2.58
N LEU A 395 16.97 -10.40 -2.43
CA LEU A 395 16.09 -10.77 -1.34
C LEU A 395 16.89 -11.58 -0.30
N GLN A 396 16.87 -11.10 0.95
CA GLN A 396 17.49 -11.77 2.09
C GLN A 396 16.43 -12.03 3.16
N GLN A 397 16.23 -13.30 3.50
CA GLN A 397 15.32 -13.75 4.55
C GLN A 397 15.80 -15.06 5.16
N ASP A 398 15.29 -15.41 6.34
CA ASP A 398 15.62 -16.68 6.96
C ASP A 398 15.15 -17.86 6.08
N PRO A 399 15.94 -18.94 5.99
CA PRO A 399 15.60 -20.09 5.17
C PRO A 399 14.26 -20.74 5.58
N GLY A 400 13.46 -21.13 4.58
CA GLY A 400 12.18 -21.82 4.78
C GLY A 400 11.00 -20.88 5.04
N LEU A 401 11.20 -19.58 4.99
CA LEU A 401 10.12 -18.59 5.01
C LEU A 401 9.63 -18.27 3.59
N PRO A 402 8.34 -17.94 3.42
CA PRO A 402 7.81 -17.61 2.09
C PRO A 402 8.36 -16.27 1.59
N ILE A 403 8.68 -16.20 0.29
CA ILE A 403 8.95 -14.93 -0.38
C ILE A 403 7.65 -14.15 -0.60
N LEU A 404 6.54 -14.86 -0.79
CA LEU A 404 5.22 -14.27 -1.02
C LEU A 404 4.15 -15.11 -0.36
N SER A 405 3.26 -14.46 0.36
CA SER A 405 2.01 -15.04 0.81
C SER A 405 0.84 -14.19 0.31
N ALA A 406 -0.02 -14.75 -0.54
CA ALA A 406 -1.27 -14.16 -0.98
C ALA A 406 -2.40 -14.80 -0.19
N LEU A 407 -2.93 -14.10 0.80
CA LEU A 407 -3.86 -14.65 1.79
C LEU A 407 -5.07 -13.74 1.96
N GLY A 408 -6.25 -14.35 2.00
CA GLY A 408 -7.47 -13.66 2.39
C GLY A 408 -7.72 -13.68 3.90
N ASN A 409 -8.80 -13.05 4.31
CA ASN A 409 -9.21 -13.04 5.72
C ASN A 409 -9.80 -14.40 6.12
N ASP A 410 -9.13 -15.11 6.99
CA ASP A 410 -9.56 -16.37 7.58
C ASP A 410 -10.26 -16.21 8.95
N GLY A 411 -10.56 -14.98 9.35
CA GLY A 411 -11.13 -14.62 10.64
C GLY A 411 -10.11 -14.24 11.70
N ALA A 412 -8.82 -14.43 11.45
CA ALA A 412 -7.76 -14.13 12.43
C ALA A 412 -7.41 -12.64 12.51
N TYR A 413 -7.67 -11.87 11.46
CA TYR A 413 -7.26 -10.47 11.41
C TYR A 413 -8.10 -9.51 12.27
N GLY A 414 -9.28 -9.91 12.73
CA GLY A 414 -10.17 -9.05 13.52
C GLY A 414 -10.77 -7.87 12.74
N TRP A 415 -10.62 -7.84 11.41
CA TRP A 415 -11.16 -6.82 10.50
C TRP A 415 -11.62 -7.47 9.19
N GLY A 416 -12.46 -6.76 8.42
CA GLY A 416 -13.02 -7.28 7.17
C GLY A 416 -13.98 -8.43 7.39
N THR A 417 -14.37 -9.10 6.30
CA THR A 417 -15.29 -10.24 6.32
C THR A 417 -14.50 -11.54 6.26
N PRO A 418 -14.60 -12.44 7.26
CA PRO A 418 -13.99 -13.76 7.16
C PRO A 418 -14.41 -14.51 5.90
N GLY A 419 -13.46 -15.18 5.25
CA GLY A 419 -13.68 -15.85 3.97
C GLY A 419 -13.79 -14.92 2.75
N ALA A 420 -13.36 -13.67 2.90
CA ALA A 420 -13.27 -12.67 1.85
C ALA A 420 -11.90 -11.99 1.86
N ASN A 421 -11.74 -10.94 1.06
CA ASN A 421 -10.53 -10.11 1.02
C ASN A 421 -9.29 -10.90 0.59
N GLY A 422 -9.40 -11.72 -0.45
CA GLY A 422 -8.25 -12.42 -1.05
C GLY A 422 -7.18 -11.46 -1.55
N GLY A 423 -5.93 -11.90 -1.54
CA GLY A 423 -4.82 -11.20 -2.18
C GLY A 423 -4.72 -11.61 -3.64
N HIS A 424 -4.71 -10.64 -4.56
CA HIS A 424 -4.54 -10.87 -5.99
C HIS A 424 -3.20 -10.29 -6.44
N VAL A 425 -2.26 -11.14 -6.86
CA VAL A 425 -0.87 -10.73 -7.06
C VAL A 425 -0.40 -11.01 -8.48
N GLU A 426 0.16 -10.00 -9.12
CA GLU A 426 1.04 -10.15 -10.26
C GLU A 426 2.48 -9.97 -9.78
N LEU A 427 3.25 -11.06 -9.68
CA LEU A 427 4.68 -11.05 -9.33
C LEU A 427 5.52 -11.17 -10.58
N ILE A 428 6.28 -10.13 -10.89
CA ILE A 428 7.18 -10.06 -12.04
C ILE A 428 8.62 -10.10 -11.55
N ALA A 429 9.34 -11.15 -11.90
CA ALA A 429 10.77 -11.30 -11.70
C ALA A 429 11.50 -11.02 -13.02
N ASP A 430 12.33 -9.98 -13.07
CA ASP A 430 13.04 -9.50 -14.24
C ASP A 430 14.55 -9.46 -13.97
N GLU A 431 15.33 -10.32 -14.61
CA GLU A 431 16.76 -10.52 -14.29
C GLU A 431 16.96 -10.80 -12.78
N GLU A 432 16.09 -11.66 -12.19
CA GLU A 432 15.94 -11.82 -10.76
C GLU A 432 16.32 -13.22 -10.28
N THR A 433 16.75 -13.31 -9.01
CA THR A 433 16.95 -14.59 -8.33
C THR A 433 16.05 -14.64 -7.09
N LEU A 434 15.00 -15.47 -7.15
CA LEU A 434 14.07 -15.68 -6.06
C LEU A 434 14.41 -16.98 -5.33
N ASN A 435 14.54 -16.93 -4.00
CA ASN A 435 14.76 -18.09 -3.15
C ASN A 435 13.71 -18.13 -2.03
N GLY A 436 12.88 -19.15 -2.05
CA GLY A 436 11.81 -19.37 -1.08
C GLY A 436 10.47 -19.67 -1.74
N ASP A 437 9.53 -20.10 -0.93
CA ASP A 437 8.24 -20.59 -1.38
C ASP A 437 7.21 -19.47 -1.58
N ILE A 438 6.19 -19.77 -2.39
CA ILE A 438 4.99 -18.95 -2.58
C ILE A 438 3.81 -19.69 -1.93
N VAL A 439 3.05 -19.01 -1.09
CA VAL A 439 1.86 -19.55 -0.42
C VAL A 439 0.64 -18.76 -0.88
N VAL A 440 -0.39 -19.48 -1.35
CA VAL A 440 -1.64 -18.87 -1.84
C VAL A 440 -2.80 -19.56 -1.13
N ASP A 441 -3.79 -18.82 -0.63
CA ASP A 441 -5.00 -19.47 -0.14
C ASP A 441 -6.08 -19.61 -1.23
N THR A 442 -7.14 -20.39 -0.92
CA THR A 442 -8.20 -20.72 -1.89
C THR A 442 -9.09 -19.54 -2.30
N ILE A 443 -8.94 -18.37 -1.69
CA ILE A 443 -9.66 -17.14 -2.06
C ILE A 443 -8.74 -16.05 -2.63
N SER A 444 -7.48 -16.41 -2.88
CA SER A 444 -6.45 -15.54 -3.43
C SER A 444 -5.88 -16.12 -4.72
N ASP A 445 -5.14 -15.33 -5.46
CA ASP A 445 -4.43 -15.79 -6.67
C ASP A 445 -3.08 -15.10 -6.86
N VAL A 446 -2.19 -15.78 -7.58
CA VAL A 446 -0.86 -15.30 -7.97
C VAL A 446 -0.61 -15.58 -9.44
N ASN A 447 -0.26 -14.56 -10.18
CA ASN A 447 0.31 -14.65 -11.53
C ASN A 447 1.82 -14.39 -11.43
N LEU A 448 2.63 -15.45 -11.52
CA LEU A 448 4.08 -15.34 -11.50
C LEU A 448 4.64 -15.29 -12.92
N THR A 449 5.44 -14.29 -13.20
CA THR A 449 6.20 -14.15 -14.44
C THR A 449 7.71 -14.14 -14.14
N LEU A 450 8.41 -15.14 -14.63
CA LEU A 450 9.88 -15.17 -14.67
C LEU A 450 10.34 -14.77 -16.07
N ARG A 451 11.13 -13.71 -16.20
CA ARG A 451 11.64 -13.26 -17.50
C ARG A 451 13.12 -12.83 -17.44
N ASN A 452 13.74 -12.70 -18.59
CA ASN A 452 15.10 -12.19 -18.74
C ASN A 452 16.13 -12.94 -17.88
N ASN A 453 16.14 -14.30 -18.00
CA ASN A 453 17.03 -15.19 -17.27
C ASN A 453 16.82 -15.19 -15.74
N SER A 454 15.60 -14.91 -15.28
CA SER A 454 15.28 -15.03 -13.86
C SER A 454 15.30 -16.48 -13.40
N VAL A 455 15.72 -16.69 -12.15
CA VAL A 455 15.77 -18.00 -11.51
C VAL A 455 14.92 -17.98 -10.26
N TRP A 456 13.99 -18.92 -10.15
CA TRP A 456 13.25 -19.16 -8.91
C TRP A 456 13.59 -20.54 -8.36
N THR A 457 13.99 -20.57 -7.09
CA THR A 457 14.22 -21.80 -6.30
C THR A 457 13.21 -21.82 -5.17
N GLY A 458 12.21 -22.68 -5.28
CA GLY A 458 11.09 -22.73 -4.33
C GLY A 458 9.95 -23.60 -4.82
N ALA A 459 8.92 -23.68 -4.02
CA ALA A 459 7.68 -24.38 -4.31
C ALA A 459 6.48 -23.44 -4.17
N ILE A 460 5.37 -23.81 -4.81
CA ILE A 460 4.10 -23.13 -4.61
C ILE A 460 3.10 -24.06 -3.94
N THR A 461 2.49 -23.57 -2.87
CA THR A 461 1.50 -24.31 -2.09
C THR A 461 0.18 -23.54 -2.06
N ILE A 462 -0.90 -24.22 -2.45
CA ILE A 462 -2.26 -23.70 -2.32
C ILE A 462 -2.86 -24.26 -1.04
N ILE A 463 -3.26 -23.39 -0.11
CA ILE A 463 -3.85 -23.78 1.18
C ILE A 463 -5.34 -23.39 1.24
N PRO A 464 -6.20 -24.17 1.93
CA PRO A 464 -7.57 -23.76 2.11
C PRO A 464 -7.67 -22.53 3.02
N ASN A 465 -8.46 -21.53 2.62
CA ASN A 465 -8.88 -20.48 3.54
C ASN A 465 -9.90 -21.06 4.52
N ALA A 466 -9.66 -20.92 5.82
CA ALA A 466 -10.45 -21.56 6.87
C ALA A 466 -11.94 -21.12 6.87
N GLN A 467 -12.26 -19.96 6.32
CA GLN A 467 -13.61 -19.38 6.29
C GLN A 467 -14.18 -19.24 4.87
N GLY A 468 -13.32 -19.16 3.88
CA GLY A 468 -13.71 -18.87 2.48
C GLY A 468 -14.03 -20.10 1.64
N GLY A 469 -13.56 -21.28 2.06
CA GLY A 469 -13.66 -22.51 1.26
C GLY A 469 -12.90 -22.41 -0.06
N GLU A 470 -13.33 -23.20 -1.05
CA GLU A 470 -12.75 -23.20 -2.40
C GLU A 470 -13.52 -22.22 -3.29
N LYS A 471 -13.15 -20.95 -3.32
CA LYS A 471 -13.81 -19.95 -4.18
C LYS A 471 -13.22 -19.88 -5.59
N TYR A 472 -11.90 -20.04 -5.71
CA TYR A 472 -11.22 -19.96 -6.99
C TYR A 472 -10.71 -21.35 -7.39
N LYS A 473 -10.94 -21.70 -8.65
CA LYS A 473 -10.32 -22.89 -9.25
C LYS A 473 -8.93 -22.57 -9.85
N THR A 474 -8.57 -21.29 -9.84
CA THR A 474 -7.40 -20.76 -10.53
C THR A 474 -6.63 -19.87 -9.55
N ASN A 475 -5.74 -20.48 -8.77
CA ASN A 475 -5.02 -19.77 -7.71
C ASN A 475 -3.58 -19.42 -8.08
N ALA A 476 -2.99 -20.10 -9.10
CA ALA A 476 -1.60 -19.87 -9.43
C ALA A 476 -1.34 -20.10 -10.93
N ASP A 477 -1.11 -19.04 -11.67
CA ASP A 477 -0.69 -19.08 -13.07
C ASP A 477 0.79 -18.72 -13.19
N ILE A 478 1.58 -19.63 -13.77
CA ILE A 478 3.03 -19.51 -13.83
C ILE A 478 3.47 -19.36 -15.29
N PHE A 479 4.18 -18.27 -15.59
CA PHE A 479 4.88 -18.07 -16.84
C PHE A 479 6.40 -18.09 -16.64
N ILE A 480 7.08 -18.99 -17.35
CA ILE A 480 8.54 -19.09 -17.34
C ILE A 480 9.05 -18.69 -18.72
N GLY A 481 9.57 -17.50 -18.84
CA GLY A 481 10.11 -16.95 -20.08
C GLY A 481 11.41 -17.63 -20.52
N ALA A 482 11.77 -17.45 -21.78
CA ALA A 482 12.99 -18.03 -22.35
C ALA A 482 14.22 -17.61 -21.53
N GLY A 483 15.10 -18.58 -21.25
CA GLY A 483 16.30 -18.43 -20.43
C GLY A 483 16.05 -18.41 -18.92
N SER A 484 14.79 -18.32 -18.48
CA SER A 484 14.45 -18.37 -17.06
C SER A 484 14.30 -19.81 -16.56
N VAL A 485 14.47 -20.00 -15.25
CA VAL A 485 14.52 -21.33 -14.62
C VAL A 485 13.66 -21.36 -13.36
N TRP A 486 12.87 -22.42 -13.20
CA TRP A 486 12.23 -22.77 -11.94
C TRP A 486 12.86 -24.06 -11.38
N ASN A 487 13.53 -23.97 -10.23
CA ASN A 487 14.07 -25.10 -9.48
C ASN A 487 13.08 -25.48 -8.37
N LEU A 488 12.42 -26.62 -8.48
CA LEU A 488 11.49 -27.10 -7.45
C LEU A 488 12.26 -27.55 -6.19
N THR A 489 11.72 -27.18 -5.03
CA THR A 489 12.20 -27.60 -3.71
C THR A 489 11.23 -28.55 -3.00
N ALA A 490 9.99 -28.61 -3.47
CA ALA A 490 8.94 -29.53 -3.00
C ALA A 490 7.88 -29.74 -4.09
N ASP A 491 7.00 -30.73 -3.88
CA ASP A 491 5.81 -30.91 -4.73
C ASP A 491 4.97 -29.63 -4.71
N SER A 492 4.59 -29.17 -5.87
CA SER A 492 3.93 -27.89 -6.09
C SER A 492 2.54 -28.07 -6.72
N GLN A 493 1.71 -27.03 -6.55
CA GLN A 493 0.39 -26.94 -7.17
C GLN A 493 0.32 -25.67 -8.00
N ALA A 494 -0.28 -25.74 -9.19
CA ALA A 494 -0.50 -24.57 -10.04
C ALA A 494 -1.83 -24.74 -10.79
N THR A 495 -2.42 -23.62 -11.21
CA THR A 495 -3.55 -23.64 -12.15
C THR A 495 -3.03 -24.00 -13.52
N THR A 496 -2.10 -23.20 -14.02
CA THR A 496 -1.46 -23.38 -15.32
C THR A 496 0.06 -23.13 -15.20
N VAL A 497 0.81 -23.79 -16.07
CA VAL A 497 2.25 -23.54 -16.26
C VAL A 497 2.52 -23.34 -17.74
N ASN A 498 2.85 -22.13 -18.14
CA ASN A 498 3.34 -21.82 -19.49
C ASN A 498 4.86 -21.71 -19.45
N ASN A 499 5.55 -22.73 -19.98
CA ASN A 499 7.00 -22.85 -19.89
C ASN A 499 7.67 -22.66 -21.25
N LEU A 500 8.38 -21.56 -21.41
CA LEU A 500 9.31 -21.29 -22.52
C LEU A 500 10.79 -21.36 -22.07
N GLY A 501 11.02 -21.57 -20.77
CA GLY A 501 12.34 -21.68 -20.16
C GLY A 501 12.66 -23.10 -19.72
N THR A 502 13.07 -23.27 -18.48
CA THR A 502 13.46 -24.57 -17.90
C THR A 502 12.76 -24.79 -16.55
N ILE A 503 12.28 -26.02 -16.34
CA ILE A 503 11.82 -26.47 -15.01
C ILE A 503 12.74 -27.62 -14.60
N ASN A 504 13.43 -27.45 -13.47
CA ASN A 504 14.20 -28.49 -12.82
C ASN A 504 13.33 -29.11 -11.72
N PHE A 505 12.76 -30.25 -11.97
CA PHE A 505 11.83 -30.90 -11.04
C PHE A 505 12.53 -31.42 -9.76
N ASN A 506 13.79 -31.78 -9.82
CA ASN A 506 14.59 -32.24 -8.66
C ASN A 506 13.95 -33.42 -7.89
N GLY A 507 13.19 -34.27 -8.58
CA GLY A 507 12.46 -35.39 -7.99
C GLY A 507 11.07 -35.04 -7.43
N HIS A 508 10.63 -33.82 -7.62
CA HIS A 508 9.30 -33.31 -7.25
C HIS A 508 8.36 -33.24 -8.45
N THR A 509 7.12 -32.87 -8.20
CA THR A 509 6.08 -32.80 -9.22
C THR A 509 5.33 -31.46 -9.13
N ILE A 510 4.66 -31.07 -10.24
CA ILE A 510 3.68 -29.97 -10.25
C ILE A 510 2.32 -30.57 -10.62
N THR A 511 1.35 -30.47 -9.72
CA THR A 511 -0.03 -30.87 -10.00
C THR A 511 -0.83 -29.66 -10.47
N LEU A 512 -1.37 -29.75 -11.70
CA LEU A 512 -2.20 -28.70 -12.30
C LEU A 512 -3.67 -28.81 -11.84
N ALA A 513 -4.45 -27.75 -12.03
CA ALA A 513 -5.86 -27.71 -11.64
C ALA A 513 -6.73 -28.76 -12.35
N ASP A 514 -6.35 -29.21 -13.55
CA ASP A 514 -7.06 -30.28 -14.31
C ASP A 514 -6.64 -31.70 -13.88
N GLY A 515 -5.75 -31.84 -12.88
CA GLY A 515 -5.21 -33.10 -12.40
C GLY A 515 -3.96 -33.59 -13.17
N THR A 516 -3.52 -32.87 -14.19
CA THR A 516 -2.26 -33.19 -14.89
C THR A 516 -1.09 -33.06 -13.94
N VAL A 517 -0.17 -34.03 -13.98
CA VAL A 517 1.05 -34.02 -13.18
C VAL A 517 2.26 -33.87 -14.11
N LEU A 518 2.97 -32.76 -13.92
CA LEU A 518 4.25 -32.48 -14.58
C LEU A 518 5.40 -33.05 -13.74
N LYS A 519 6.41 -33.68 -14.38
CA LYS A 519 7.56 -34.30 -13.71
C LYS A 519 8.75 -34.48 -14.68
#